data_e82f631c2f3c7edab0bdb7d7d203d698
#
_entry.id   e82f631c2f3c7edab0bdb7d7d203d698
#
_cell.length_a   1.000
_cell.length_b   1.000
_cell.length_c   1.000
_cell.angle_alpha   90.00
_cell.angle_beta   90.00
_cell.angle_gamma   90.00
#
_symmetry.space_group_name_H-M   'P 1'
#
loop_
_entity.id
_entity.type
_entity.pdbx_description
1 polymer ?
#
loop_
_entity_poly.entity_id
_entity_poly.type
_entity_poly.pdbx_seq_one_letter_code
_entity_poly.pdbx_strand_id
1 'polypeptide(L)'
;MNTKEKIIYEALGLFSRKGFDSVYMNEIAEAVGIKTPSLYKHYKSKQAIFDACCDTFYEKIRAKSSIIGLPDNNEIQTYYSKVTLVEMINNTIQLFEYHLSDYFVSNFRKLLMIERYNSPELDIQFKEIYIESVITQEEEIFKMMITNNVIPKNDSHVLAVKFYSPIFFLLQKYDLDHEKIDEAKKEIELMVTDFYYAYMEMRNEK
;
A
#
# COMPACT_ATOMS: atom_id res chain seq x y z
N MET A 1 8.20 20.94 -6.07
CA MET A 1 8.47 19.74 -6.90
C MET A 1 9.57 20.09 -7.91
N ASN A 2 10.69 19.38 -7.88
CA ASN A 2 11.78 19.57 -8.84
C ASN A 2 11.45 18.87 -10.18
N THR A 3 12.25 19.10 -11.23
CA THR A 3 11.99 18.54 -12.57
C THR A 3 11.95 17.01 -12.58
N LYS A 4 12.80 16.34 -11.78
CA LYS A 4 12.88 14.88 -11.71
C LYS A 4 11.61 14.29 -11.09
N GLU A 5 11.11 14.90 -10.00
CA GLU A 5 9.83 14.56 -9.39
C GLU A 5 8.65 14.79 -10.34
N LYS A 6 8.63 15.94 -11.04
CA LYS A 6 7.59 16.25 -12.01
C LYS A 6 7.50 15.19 -13.11
N ILE A 7 8.66 14.70 -13.61
CA ILE A 7 8.71 13.63 -14.60
C ILE A 7 8.01 12.37 -14.09
N ILE A 8 8.30 11.96 -12.85
CA ILE A 8 7.70 10.77 -12.24
C ILE A 8 6.17 10.91 -12.14
N TYR A 9 5.68 12.06 -11.64
CA TYR A 9 4.24 12.30 -11.47
C TYR A 9 3.48 12.35 -12.79
N GLU A 10 3.99 13.07 -13.79
CA GLU A 10 3.36 13.16 -15.11
C GLU A 10 3.39 11.82 -15.86
N ALA A 11 4.52 11.11 -15.79
CA ALA A 11 4.63 9.78 -16.38
C ALA A 11 3.65 8.79 -15.76
N LEU A 12 3.55 8.75 -14.42
CA LEU A 12 2.61 7.90 -13.72
C LEU A 12 1.16 8.21 -14.12
N GLY A 13 0.80 9.48 -14.21
CA GLY A 13 -0.51 9.91 -14.68
C GLY A 13 -0.81 9.49 -16.13
N LEU A 14 0.20 9.44 -17.01
CA LEU A 14 0.05 8.91 -18.37
C LEU A 14 -0.07 7.38 -18.35
N PHE A 15 0.81 6.68 -17.63
CA PHE A 15 0.81 5.24 -17.51
C PHE A 15 -0.52 4.69 -16.97
N SER A 16 -1.05 5.30 -15.92
CA SER A 16 -2.31 4.86 -15.29
C SER A 16 -3.55 5.06 -16.17
N ARG A 17 -3.49 5.94 -17.19
CA ARG A 17 -4.59 6.20 -18.12
C ARG A 17 -4.50 5.47 -19.44
N LYS A 18 -3.28 5.32 -19.98
CA LYS A 18 -3.05 4.79 -21.32
C LYS A 18 -2.43 3.39 -21.33
N GLY A 19 -1.96 2.92 -20.17
CA GLY A 19 -1.10 1.74 -20.06
C GLY A 19 0.36 2.07 -20.29
N PHE A 20 1.24 1.26 -19.68
CA PHE A 20 2.69 1.48 -19.74
C PHE A 20 3.22 1.43 -21.18
N ASP A 21 2.82 0.43 -21.96
CA ASP A 21 3.34 0.22 -23.32
C ASP A 21 2.94 1.33 -24.29
N SER A 22 1.75 1.88 -24.13
CA SER A 22 1.19 2.89 -25.03
C SER A 22 1.76 4.30 -24.82
N VAL A 23 2.56 4.53 -23.78
CA VAL A 23 3.15 5.84 -23.49
C VAL A 23 4.58 5.92 -24.03
N TYR A 24 4.90 7.01 -24.73
CA TYR A 24 6.21 7.27 -25.30
C TYR A 24 6.94 8.40 -24.54
N MET A 25 8.28 8.40 -24.59
CA MET A 25 9.13 9.38 -23.92
C MET A 25 8.86 10.83 -24.34
N ASN A 26 8.47 11.07 -25.60
CA ASN A 26 8.10 12.42 -26.07
C ASN A 26 6.80 12.92 -25.43
N GLU A 27 5.81 12.05 -25.20
CA GLU A 27 4.55 12.41 -24.52
C GLU A 27 4.84 12.80 -23.05
N ILE A 28 5.71 12.06 -22.38
CA ILE A 28 6.14 12.41 -21.01
C ILE A 28 6.87 13.76 -21.00
N ALA A 29 7.77 14.00 -21.96
CA ALA A 29 8.47 15.28 -22.07
C ALA A 29 7.49 16.45 -22.30
N GLU A 30 6.48 16.28 -23.16
CA GLU A 30 5.42 17.25 -23.42
C GLU A 30 4.60 17.52 -22.16
N ALA A 31 4.14 16.49 -21.43
CA ALA A 31 3.38 16.64 -20.20
C ALA A 31 4.15 17.42 -19.11
N VAL A 32 5.46 17.17 -19.02
CA VAL A 32 6.36 17.90 -18.11
C VAL A 32 6.63 19.32 -18.56
N GLY A 33 6.45 19.63 -19.87
CA GLY A 33 6.78 20.93 -20.47
C GLY A 33 8.27 21.10 -20.77
N ILE A 34 8.99 20.01 -21.09
CA ILE A 34 10.42 20.00 -21.44
C ILE A 34 10.64 19.36 -22.81
N LYS A 35 11.82 19.62 -23.41
CA LYS A 35 12.20 18.93 -24.65
C LYS A 35 12.61 17.48 -24.38
N THR A 36 12.30 16.56 -25.29
CA THR A 36 12.66 15.12 -25.18
C THR A 36 14.16 14.90 -24.88
N PRO A 37 15.14 15.61 -25.48
CA PRO A 37 16.55 15.46 -25.09
C PRO A 37 16.84 15.83 -23.64
N SER A 38 16.05 16.74 -23.04
CA SER A 38 16.18 17.11 -21.64
C SER A 38 15.62 16.02 -20.72
N LEU A 39 14.55 15.33 -21.12
CA LEU A 39 14.03 14.17 -20.40
C LEU A 39 15.10 13.06 -20.31
N TYR A 40 15.79 12.76 -21.43
CA TYR A 40 16.84 11.74 -21.45
C TYR A 40 18.09 12.07 -20.59
N LYS A 41 18.27 13.34 -20.19
CA LYS A 41 19.29 13.70 -19.19
C LYS A 41 18.92 13.23 -17.78
N HIS A 42 17.62 13.13 -17.47
CA HIS A 42 17.10 12.70 -16.17
C HIS A 42 16.90 11.18 -16.13
N TYR A 43 16.28 10.59 -17.15
CA TYR A 43 15.96 9.16 -17.22
C TYR A 43 16.31 8.60 -18.61
N LYS A 44 17.08 7.51 -18.63
CA LYS A 44 17.59 6.93 -19.89
C LYS A 44 16.54 6.11 -20.67
N SER A 45 15.47 5.70 -20.00
CA SER A 45 14.39 4.89 -20.60
C SER A 45 13.08 5.10 -19.87
N LYS A 46 11.99 4.65 -20.48
CA LYS A 46 10.66 4.57 -19.86
C LYS A 46 10.68 3.65 -18.65
N GLN A 47 11.41 2.52 -18.72
CA GLN A 47 11.60 1.62 -17.60
C GLN A 47 12.27 2.32 -16.40
N ALA A 48 13.32 3.10 -16.61
CA ALA A 48 13.97 3.85 -15.52
C ALA A 48 13.03 4.87 -14.84
N ILE A 49 12.03 5.41 -15.57
CA ILE A 49 10.99 6.25 -14.97
C ILE A 49 10.02 5.39 -14.13
N PHE A 50 9.63 4.23 -14.64
CA PHE A 50 8.77 3.29 -13.91
C PHE A 50 9.45 2.79 -12.62
N ASP A 51 10.73 2.42 -12.68
CA ASP A 51 11.49 2.01 -11.51
C ASP A 51 11.52 3.14 -10.45
N ALA A 52 11.69 4.38 -10.90
CA ALA A 52 11.61 5.54 -10.01
C ALA A 52 10.18 5.78 -9.45
N CYS A 53 9.12 5.36 -10.16
CA CYS A 53 7.76 5.35 -9.60
C CYS A 53 7.64 4.32 -8.48
N CYS A 54 8.25 3.13 -8.63
CA CYS A 54 8.28 2.11 -7.57
C CYS A 54 8.98 2.63 -6.32
N ASP A 55 10.17 3.22 -6.46
CA ASP A 55 10.93 3.80 -5.35
C ASP A 55 10.11 4.89 -4.63
N THR A 56 9.51 5.79 -5.40
CA THR A 56 8.67 6.87 -4.87
C THR A 56 7.45 6.32 -4.12
N PHE A 57 6.83 5.24 -4.62
CA PHE A 57 5.72 4.58 -3.94
C PHE A 57 6.14 4.08 -2.56
N TYR A 58 7.24 3.33 -2.47
CA TYR A 58 7.74 2.83 -1.20
C TYR A 58 8.13 3.94 -0.22
N GLU A 59 8.76 5.01 -0.71
CA GLU A 59 9.07 6.20 0.11
C GLU A 59 7.80 6.83 0.69
N LYS A 60 6.74 6.98 -0.13
CA LYS A 60 5.46 7.57 0.29
C LYS A 60 4.74 6.69 1.33
N ILE A 61 4.72 5.36 1.15
CA ILE A 61 4.11 4.45 2.13
C ILE A 61 4.88 4.52 3.46
N ARG A 62 6.21 4.48 3.43
CA ARG A 62 7.05 4.60 4.63
C ARG A 62 6.82 5.93 5.35
N ALA A 63 6.78 7.04 4.62
CA ALA A 63 6.51 8.36 5.19
C ALA A 63 5.12 8.43 5.82
N LYS A 64 4.09 7.85 5.18
CA LYS A 64 2.73 7.80 5.75
C LYS A 64 2.69 6.95 7.01
N SER A 65 3.32 5.78 7.02
CA SER A 65 3.40 4.90 8.20
C SER A 65 4.03 5.62 9.40
N SER A 66 5.11 6.36 9.16
CA SER A 66 5.76 7.19 10.21
C SER A 66 4.83 8.31 10.71
N ILE A 67 4.12 9.00 9.83
CA ILE A 67 3.19 10.09 10.21
C ILE A 67 2.06 9.59 11.09
N ILE A 68 1.52 8.40 10.85
CA ILE A 68 0.45 7.81 11.67
C ILE A 68 0.97 7.09 12.91
N GLY A 69 2.27 7.14 13.16
CA GLY A 69 2.89 6.58 14.36
C GLY A 69 3.08 5.07 14.33
N LEU A 70 3.08 4.44 13.17
CA LEU A 70 3.50 3.04 13.08
C LEU A 70 4.99 2.93 13.35
N PRO A 71 5.42 1.91 14.11
CA PRO A 71 6.80 1.76 14.54
C PRO A 71 7.74 1.45 13.36
N ASP A 72 8.98 1.87 13.50
CA ASP A 72 10.06 1.32 12.69
C ASP A 72 10.49 -0.07 13.21
N ASN A 73 11.41 -0.72 12.50
CA ASN A 73 11.85 -2.08 12.83
C ASN A 73 12.40 -2.24 14.26
N ASN A 74 12.89 -1.17 14.90
CA ASN A 74 13.47 -1.23 16.24
C ASN A 74 12.42 -1.17 17.35
N GLU A 75 11.24 -0.63 17.07
CA GLU A 75 10.18 -0.37 18.04
C GLU A 75 8.97 -1.30 17.88
N ILE A 76 8.91 -2.13 16.83
CA ILE A 76 7.79 -3.02 16.51
C ILE A 76 7.31 -3.81 17.72
N GLN A 77 8.21 -4.47 18.45
CA GLN A 77 7.84 -5.29 19.61
C GLN A 77 7.18 -4.46 20.71
N THR A 78 7.76 -3.30 21.03
CA THR A 78 7.24 -2.43 22.08
C THR A 78 5.87 -1.87 21.71
N TYR A 79 5.69 -1.48 20.44
CA TYR A 79 4.44 -0.93 19.94
C TYR A 79 3.32 -1.97 19.98
N TYR A 80 3.50 -3.12 19.31
CA TYR A 80 2.46 -4.14 19.20
C TYR A 80 2.20 -4.91 20.50
N SER A 81 3.08 -4.82 21.50
CA SER A 81 2.78 -5.34 22.84
C SER A 81 1.73 -4.53 23.59
N LYS A 82 1.39 -3.33 23.11
CA LYS A 82 0.47 -2.37 23.78
C LYS A 82 -0.61 -1.84 22.83
N VAL A 83 -0.61 -2.24 21.58
CA VAL A 83 -1.56 -1.74 20.59
C VAL A 83 -2.99 -1.99 21.03
N THR A 84 -3.80 -0.94 21.03
CA THR A 84 -5.22 -0.99 21.37
C THR A 84 -6.08 -1.21 20.12
N LEU A 85 -7.31 -1.70 20.32
CA LEU A 85 -8.30 -1.79 19.25
C LEU A 85 -8.49 -0.46 18.52
N VAL A 86 -8.55 0.64 19.24
CA VAL A 86 -8.75 1.98 18.66
C VAL A 86 -7.57 2.38 17.77
N GLU A 87 -6.34 2.08 18.19
CA GLU A 87 -5.13 2.32 17.37
C GLU A 87 -5.12 1.44 16.12
N MET A 88 -5.47 0.16 16.23
CA MET A 88 -5.58 -0.73 15.08
C MET A 88 -6.60 -0.21 14.05
N ILE A 89 -7.80 0.16 14.50
CA ILE A 89 -8.84 0.72 13.63
C ILE A 89 -8.32 1.98 12.93
N ASN A 90 -7.81 2.94 13.70
CA ASN A 90 -7.34 4.23 13.18
C ASN A 90 -6.20 4.07 12.17
N ASN A 91 -5.21 3.23 12.48
CA ASN A 91 -4.07 3.01 11.60
C ASN A 91 -4.49 2.32 10.28
N THR A 92 -5.36 1.31 10.39
CA THR A 92 -5.90 0.62 9.22
C THR A 92 -6.70 1.58 8.33
N ILE A 93 -7.59 2.38 8.91
CA ILE A 93 -8.38 3.38 8.17
C ILE A 93 -7.46 4.41 7.50
N GLN A 94 -6.47 4.94 8.21
CA GLN A 94 -5.58 5.97 7.67
C GLN A 94 -4.69 5.44 6.52
N LEU A 95 -4.20 4.21 6.59
CA LEU A 95 -3.48 3.58 5.49
C LEU A 95 -4.40 3.29 4.31
N PHE A 96 -5.57 2.74 4.57
CA PHE A 96 -6.58 2.46 3.54
C PHE A 96 -6.97 3.73 2.77
N GLU A 97 -7.32 4.79 3.50
CA GLU A 97 -7.67 6.10 2.93
C GLU A 97 -6.52 6.68 2.09
N TYR A 98 -5.28 6.53 2.58
CA TYR A 98 -4.11 6.97 1.83
C TYR A 98 -3.93 6.21 0.51
N HIS A 99 -4.14 4.91 0.51
CA HIS A 99 -4.09 4.10 -0.70
C HIS A 99 -5.17 4.47 -1.73
N LEU A 100 -6.32 4.95 -1.31
CA LEU A 100 -7.39 5.39 -2.21
C LEU A 100 -7.20 6.84 -2.68
N SER A 101 -6.81 7.75 -1.78
CA SER A 101 -6.94 9.20 -1.98
C SER A 101 -5.64 9.90 -2.39
N ASP A 102 -4.45 9.38 -2.03
CA ASP A 102 -3.20 9.97 -2.51
C ASP A 102 -3.07 9.76 -4.03
N TYR A 103 -2.92 10.86 -4.76
CA TYR A 103 -2.84 10.85 -6.22
C TYR A 103 -1.80 9.86 -6.75
N PHE A 104 -0.61 9.86 -6.15
CA PHE A 104 0.48 9.00 -6.61
C PHE A 104 0.21 7.53 -6.29
N VAL A 105 -0.12 7.24 -5.04
CA VAL A 105 -0.33 5.86 -4.55
C VAL A 105 -1.51 5.19 -5.26
N SER A 106 -2.63 5.90 -5.43
CA SER A 106 -3.80 5.36 -6.13
C SER A 106 -3.54 5.13 -7.62
N ASN A 107 -2.87 6.05 -8.32
CA ASN A 107 -2.53 5.86 -9.73
C ASN A 107 -1.48 4.75 -9.94
N PHE A 108 -0.52 4.59 -9.03
CA PHE A 108 0.45 3.50 -9.10
C PHE A 108 -0.23 2.13 -8.93
N ARG A 109 -1.16 2.00 -8.00
CA ARG A 109 -1.97 0.78 -7.84
C ARG A 109 -2.81 0.49 -9.07
N LYS A 110 -3.51 1.49 -9.63
CA LYS A 110 -4.31 1.36 -10.87
C LYS A 110 -3.46 0.90 -12.04
N LEU A 111 -2.28 1.48 -12.21
CA LEU A 111 -1.34 1.05 -13.25
C LEU A 111 -1.00 -0.43 -13.11
N LEU A 112 -0.57 -0.88 -11.95
CA LEU A 112 -0.22 -2.28 -11.72
C LEU A 112 -1.43 -3.21 -11.91
N MET A 113 -2.62 -2.80 -11.44
CA MET A 113 -3.86 -3.57 -11.62
C MET A 113 -4.23 -3.79 -13.09
N ILE A 114 -4.06 -2.78 -13.94
CA ILE A 114 -4.37 -2.86 -15.37
C ILE A 114 -3.32 -3.69 -16.10
N GLU A 115 -2.05 -3.44 -15.83
CA GLU A 115 -0.93 -3.99 -16.59
C GLU A 115 -0.55 -5.42 -16.18
N ARG A 116 -0.94 -5.89 -15.01
CA ARG A 116 -0.60 -7.24 -14.53
C ARG A 116 -1.06 -8.36 -15.46
N TYR A 117 -2.11 -8.15 -16.25
CA TYR A 117 -2.60 -9.12 -17.23
C TYR A 117 -1.89 -9.05 -18.58
N ASN A 118 -1.14 -7.98 -18.83
CA ASN A 118 -0.40 -7.75 -20.05
C ASN A 118 1.11 -8.04 -19.91
N SER A 119 1.64 -7.99 -18.68
CA SER A 119 3.06 -8.20 -18.37
C SER A 119 3.24 -9.11 -17.16
N PRO A 120 3.88 -10.29 -17.33
CA PRO A 120 4.23 -11.17 -16.22
C PRO A 120 5.09 -10.47 -15.15
N GLU A 121 5.97 -9.56 -15.54
CA GLU A 121 6.84 -8.80 -14.64
C GLU A 121 6.01 -7.87 -13.74
N LEU A 122 4.99 -7.20 -14.31
CA LEU A 122 4.09 -6.33 -13.56
C LEU A 122 3.10 -7.11 -12.69
N ASP A 123 2.72 -8.34 -13.07
CA ASP A 123 1.96 -9.24 -12.20
C ASP A 123 2.77 -9.67 -10.98
N ILE A 124 4.03 -10.05 -11.17
CA ILE A 124 4.95 -10.37 -10.06
C ILE A 124 5.06 -9.16 -9.12
N GLN A 125 5.27 -7.97 -9.68
CA GLN A 125 5.41 -6.75 -8.88
C GLN A 125 4.12 -6.37 -8.15
N PHE A 126 2.95 -6.53 -8.77
CA PHE A 126 1.67 -6.33 -8.11
C PHE A 126 1.49 -7.28 -6.93
N LYS A 127 1.76 -8.58 -7.13
CA LYS A 127 1.68 -9.58 -6.06
C LYS A 127 2.63 -9.25 -4.92
N GLU A 128 3.87 -8.92 -5.24
CA GLU A 128 4.88 -8.55 -4.25
C GLU A 128 4.43 -7.36 -3.40
N ILE A 129 3.97 -6.28 -4.03
CA ILE A 129 3.61 -5.03 -3.33
C ILE A 129 2.31 -5.15 -2.53
N TYR A 130 1.27 -5.77 -3.11
CA TYR A 130 -0.08 -5.72 -2.55
C TYR A 130 -0.56 -7.02 -1.92
N ILE A 131 0.21 -8.10 -1.99
CA ILE A 131 -0.16 -9.40 -1.41
C ILE A 131 0.97 -9.94 -0.53
N GLU A 132 2.08 -10.35 -1.14
CA GLU A 132 3.10 -11.15 -0.46
C GLU A 132 3.84 -10.37 0.64
N SER A 133 4.32 -9.15 0.34
CA SER A 133 5.05 -8.35 1.33
C SER A 133 4.14 -7.92 2.49
N VAL A 134 2.86 -7.60 2.23
CA VAL A 134 1.93 -7.22 3.29
C VAL A 134 1.62 -8.42 4.18
N ILE A 135 1.29 -9.59 3.59
CA ILE A 135 1.03 -10.80 4.38
C ILE A 135 2.27 -11.20 5.18
N THR A 136 3.46 -11.15 4.59
CA THR A 136 4.72 -11.46 5.29
C THR A 136 4.96 -10.53 6.48
N GLN A 137 4.74 -9.23 6.31
CA GLN A 137 4.89 -8.25 7.38
C GLN A 137 3.88 -8.48 8.51
N GLU A 138 2.61 -8.70 8.19
CA GLU A 138 1.58 -9.00 9.19
C GLU A 138 1.85 -10.34 9.91
N GLU A 139 2.31 -11.36 9.18
CA GLU A 139 2.70 -12.64 9.76
C GLU A 139 3.83 -12.49 10.78
N GLU A 140 4.86 -11.71 10.48
CA GLU A 140 5.95 -11.42 11.41
C GLU A 140 5.46 -10.69 12.66
N ILE A 141 4.54 -9.72 12.50
CA ILE A 141 3.92 -9.01 13.63
C ILE A 141 3.13 -9.99 14.50
N PHE A 142 2.22 -10.80 13.94
CA PHE A 142 1.44 -11.76 14.72
C PHE A 142 2.31 -12.82 15.36
N LYS A 143 3.34 -13.33 14.67
CA LYS A 143 4.31 -14.28 15.23
C LYS A 143 5.03 -13.71 16.44
N MET A 144 5.44 -12.47 16.38
CA MET A 144 6.06 -11.75 17.48
C MET A 144 5.08 -11.58 18.66
N MET A 145 3.82 -11.18 18.39
CA MET A 145 2.79 -11.02 19.43
C MET A 145 2.48 -12.36 20.13
N ILE A 146 2.39 -13.46 19.39
CA ILE A 146 2.19 -14.81 19.94
C ILE A 146 3.40 -15.22 20.80
N THR A 147 4.61 -15.03 20.28
CA THR A 147 5.86 -15.42 20.98
C THR A 147 6.02 -14.68 22.30
N ASN A 148 5.57 -13.43 22.38
CA ASN A 148 5.63 -12.60 23.59
C ASN A 148 4.37 -12.72 24.47
N ASN A 149 3.46 -13.65 24.19
CA ASN A 149 2.19 -13.85 24.89
C ASN A 149 1.31 -12.60 24.96
N VAL A 150 1.34 -11.74 23.92
CA VAL A 150 0.45 -10.59 23.78
C VAL A 150 -0.93 -11.02 23.32
N ILE A 151 -0.99 -12.03 22.45
CA ILE A 151 -2.22 -12.64 21.96
C ILE A 151 -2.19 -14.17 22.13
N PRO A 152 -3.36 -14.85 22.10
CA PRO A 152 -3.43 -16.30 22.20
C PRO A 152 -2.63 -17.01 21.10
N LYS A 153 -2.14 -18.21 21.42
CA LYS A 153 -1.45 -19.07 20.44
C LYS A 153 -2.36 -19.36 19.24
N ASN A 154 -1.87 -19.06 18.05
CA ASN A 154 -2.55 -19.26 16.78
C ASN A 154 -1.51 -19.49 15.66
N ASP A 155 -1.97 -19.72 14.43
CA ASP A 155 -1.14 -19.71 13.23
C ASP A 155 -0.97 -18.28 12.75
N SER A 156 0.26 -17.75 12.77
CA SER A 156 0.55 -16.35 12.43
C SER A 156 0.23 -16.03 10.97
N HIS A 157 0.48 -16.98 10.04
CA HIS A 157 0.13 -16.80 8.63
C HIS A 157 -1.38 -16.74 8.43
N VAL A 158 -2.12 -17.62 9.08
CA VAL A 158 -3.60 -17.60 9.01
C VAL A 158 -4.15 -16.31 9.58
N LEU A 159 -3.58 -15.77 10.65
CA LEU A 159 -3.98 -14.47 11.19
C LEU A 159 -3.70 -13.33 10.20
N ALA A 160 -2.52 -13.31 9.59
CA ALA A 160 -2.14 -12.31 8.60
C ALA A 160 -3.11 -12.29 7.40
N VAL A 161 -3.41 -13.48 6.86
CA VAL A 161 -4.36 -13.62 5.75
C VAL A 161 -5.76 -13.17 6.16
N LYS A 162 -6.25 -13.58 7.33
CA LYS A 162 -7.59 -13.19 7.82
C LYS A 162 -7.71 -11.69 8.10
N PHE A 163 -6.66 -11.06 8.59
CA PHE A 163 -6.64 -9.63 8.85
C PHE A 163 -6.61 -8.81 7.55
N TYR A 164 -5.70 -9.15 6.64
CA TYR A 164 -5.47 -8.34 5.45
C TYR A 164 -6.47 -8.59 4.32
N SER A 165 -6.94 -9.82 4.10
CA SER A 165 -7.82 -10.14 2.97
C SER A 165 -9.08 -9.28 2.88
N PRO A 166 -9.83 -9.01 3.97
CA PRO A 166 -10.98 -8.12 3.91
C PRO A 166 -10.60 -6.67 3.57
N ILE A 167 -9.46 -6.18 4.07
CA ILE A 167 -8.97 -4.84 3.78
C ILE A 167 -8.63 -4.71 2.30
N PHE A 168 -7.94 -5.71 1.74
CA PHE A 168 -7.63 -5.76 0.32
C PHE A 168 -8.89 -5.84 -0.54
N PHE A 169 -9.89 -6.64 -0.13
CA PHE A 169 -11.20 -6.69 -0.79
C PHE A 169 -11.88 -5.30 -0.81
N LEU A 170 -11.90 -4.60 0.31
CA LEU A 170 -12.47 -3.25 0.38
C LEU A 170 -11.71 -2.25 -0.48
N LEU A 171 -10.39 -2.37 -0.56
CA LEU A 171 -9.56 -1.55 -1.43
C LEU A 171 -9.97 -1.70 -2.92
N GLN A 172 -10.33 -2.93 -3.33
CA GLN A 172 -10.86 -3.16 -4.67
C GLN A 172 -12.29 -2.66 -4.84
N LYS A 173 -13.15 -2.88 -3.83
CA LYS A 173 -14.56 -2.47 -3.85
C LYS A 173 -14.73 -0.97 -4.00
N TYR A 174 -13.87 -0.18 -3.34
CA TYR A 174 -14.00 1.27 -3.28
C TYR A 174 -13.00 2.04 -4.17
N ASP A 175 -12.24 1.35 -5.02
CA ASP A 175 -11.19 1.96 -5.85
C ASP A 175 -11.67 3.11 -6.76
N LEU A 176 -12.89 3.01 -7.26
CA LEU A 176 -13.49 4.04 -8.13
C LEU A 176 -14.60 4.84 -7.45
N ASP A 177 -14.95 4.52 -6.22
CA ASP A 177 -16.07 5.08 -5.47
C ASP A 177 -15.58 5.96 -4.30
N HIS A 178 -14.73 6.95 -4.60
CA HIS A 178 -14.11 7.81 -3.58
C HIS A 178 -15.12 8.57 -2.71
N GLU A 179 -16.33 8.83 -3.23
CA GLU A 179 -17.42 9.44 -2.47
C GLU A 179 -17.99 8.55 -1.37
N LYS A 180 -17.72 7.24 -1.43
CA LYS A 180 -18.16 6.25 -0.43
C LYS A 180 -17.09 5.90 0.59
N ILE A 181 -16.06 6.71 0.73
CA ILE A 181 -14.95 6.42 1.65
C ILE A 181 -15.41 6.29 3.10
N ASP A 182 -16.45 7.01 3.52
CA ASP A 182 -16.99 6.90 4.88
C ASP A 182 -17.75 5.59 5.11
N GLU A 183 -18.32 4.99 4.06
CA GLU A 183 -18.87 3.63 4.14
C GLU A 183 -17.75 2.60 4.30
N ALA A 184 -16.68 2.74 3.51
CA ALA A 184 -15.51 1.87 3.63
C ALA A 184 -14.87 1.92 5.03
N LYS A 185 -14.76 3.10 5.63
CA LYS A 185 -14.24 3.27 7.01
C LYS A 185 -15.07 2.51 8.03
N LYS A 186 -16.40 2.55 7.92
CA LYS A 186 -17.30 1.79 8.81
C LYS A 186 -17.14 0.28 8.63
N GLU A 187 -17.00 -0.20 7.40
CA GLU A 187 -16.75 -1.62 7.14
C GLU A 187 -15.40 -2.05 7.73
N ILE A 188 -14.34 -1.24 7.61
CA ILE A 188 -13.03 -1.51 8.21
C ILE A 188 -13.15 -1.57 9.74
N GLU A 189 -13.83 -0.61 10.36
CA GLU A 189 -14.03 -0.59 11.81
C GLU A 189 -14.69 -1.88 12.29
N LEU A 190 -15.77 -2.32 11.61
CA LEU A 190 -16.45 -3.57 11.94
C LEU A 190 -15.54 -4.79 11.79
N MET A 191 -14.79 -4.90 10.67
CA MET A 191 -13.90 -6.03 10.39
C MET A 191 -12.74 -6.09 11.37
N VAL A 192 -12.09 -4.97 11.67
CA VAL A 192 -10.97 -4.91 12.62
C VAL A 192 -11.46 -5.22 14.04
N THR A 193 -12.65 -4.74 14.41
CA THR A 193 -13.28 -5.02 15.70
C THR A 193 -13.57 -6.52 15.85
N ASP A 194 -14.20 -7.14 14.87
CA ASP A 194 -14.49 -8.59 14.87
C ASP A 194 -13.20 -9.42 14.96
N PHE A 195 -12.19 -9.07 14.16
CA PHE A 195 -10.89 -9.71 14.19
C PHE A 195 -10.23 -9.60 15.57
N TYR A 196 -10.24 -8.41 16.17
CA TYR A 196 -9.63 -8.16 17.48
C TYR A 196 -10.25 -9.05 18.56
N TYR A 197 -11.56 -9.06 18.68
CA TYR A 197 -12.26 -9.89 19.68
C TYR A 197 -12.16 -11.40 19.39
N ALA A 198 -12.06 -11.79 18.13
CA ALA A 198 -11.94 -13.20 17.78
C ALA A 198 -10.55 -13.77 18.06
N TYR A 199 -9.49 -12.99 17.87
CA TYR A 199 -8.12 -13.52 17.82
C TYR A 199 -7.09 -12.82 18.72
N MET A 200 -7.34 -11.58 19.13
CA MET A 200 -6.35 -10.80 19.88
C MET A 200 -6.70 -10.64 21.35
N GLU A 201 -7.96 -10.63 21.71
CA GLU A 201 -8.36 -10.52 23.11
C GLU A 201 -7.98 -11.81 23.86
N MET A 202 -7.14 -11.65 24.90
CA MET A 202 -6.86 -12.74 25.84
C MET A 202 -8.14 -13.04 26.61
N ARG A 203 -8.87 -14.07 26.22
CA ARG A 203 -9.98 -14.57 27.02
C ARG A 203 -9.40 -15.08 28.34
N ASN A 204 -9.72 -14.39 29.43
CA ASN A 204 -9.48 -14.95 30.76
C ASN A 204 -10.31 -16.24 30.85
N GLU A 205 -9.65 -17.38 30.64
CA GLU A 205 -10.24 -18.67 30.99
C GLU A 205 -10.52 -18.63 32.49
N LYS A 206 -11.81 -18.57 32.85
CA LYS A 206 -12.26 -18.73 34.24
C LYS A 206 -12.23 -20.19 34.62
#